data_b1cb17c38fb54e845f3ac0a3344529e7
#
_entry.id   b1cb17c38fb54e845f3ac0a3344529e7
#
_cell.length_a   1.000
_cell.length_b   1.000
_cell.length_c   1.000
_cell.angle_alpha   90.00
_cell.angle_beta   90.00
_cell.angle_gamma   90.00
#
_symmetry.space_group_name_H-M   'P 1'
#
loop_
_entity.id
_entity.type
_entity.pdbx_description
1 polymer ?
#
loop_
_entity_poly.entity_id
_entity_poly.type
_entity_poly.pdbx_seq_one_letter_code
_entity_poly.pdbx_strand_id
1 'polypeptide(L)'
;MNTTFIHTADFHLGKDFLYAGMDMELAGNRKSALWTTLENVFAMAKNNNGVVFISGDLFDHRPKAYELYRFVELTERYADVDVYLIDGNHDQGMCHDLSEMLSDESHVYVFHKPGIHFIEDKNRNLRVYGTCYDPMMDLDR
;
A
#
# COMPACT_ATOMS: atom_id res chain seq x y z
N MET A 1 7.77 25.40 1.04
CA MET A 1 6.52 24.67 0.71
C MET A 1 6.29 23.62 1.79
N ASN A 2 5.13 23.56 2.35
CA ASN A 2 4.81 22.52 3.34
C ASN A 2 4.41 21.24 2.60
N THR A 3 5.01 20.12 2.93
CA THR A 3 4.63 18.80 2.43
C THR A 3 3.66 18.15 3.42
N THR A 4 2.51 17.70 2.92
CA THR A 4 1.56 16.94 3.73
C THR A 4 1.91 15.47 3.65
N PHE A 5 2.01 14.80 4.79
CA PHE A 5 2.21 13.36 4.88
C PHE A 5 0.92 12.70 5.36
N ILE A 6 0.49 11.67 4.63
CA ILE A 6 -0.62 10.83 5.03
C ILE A 6 -0.06 9.44 5.30
N HIS A 7 -0.08 9.02 6.55
CA HIS A 7 0.40 7.71 6.97
C HIS A 7 -0.79 6.80 7.28
N THR A 8 -0.75 5.60 6.75
CA THR A 8 -1.78 4.58 6.95
C THR A 8 -1.17 3.17 6.94
N ALA A 9 -1.93 2.19 7.43
CA ALA A 9 -1.57 0.79 7.45
C ALA A 9 -2.84 -0.07 7.60
N ASP A 10 -2.71 -1.38 7.52
CA ASP A 10 -3.74 -2.35 7.93
C ASP A 10 -5.09 -2.19 7.22
N PHE A 11 -5.08 -1.95 5.91
CA PHE A 11 -6.31 -1.93 5.12
C PHE A 11 -6.96 -3.30 5.01
N HIS A 12 -6.13 -4.36 4.93
CA HIS A 12 -6.59 -5.73 4.75
C HIS A 12 -7.55 -5.88 3.55
N LEU A 13 -7.17 -5.30 2.40
CA LEU A 13 -7.93 -5.45 1.16
C LEU A 13 -8.10 -6.94 0.84
N GLY A 14 -9.25 -7.31 0.34
CA GLY A 14 -9.58 -8.69 0.04
C GLY A 14 -9.99 -9.53 1.24
N LYS A 15 -10.08 -8.95 2.44
CA LYS A 15 -10.55 -9.65 3.63
C LYS A 15 -11.91 -10.30 3.41
N ASP A 16 -12.02 -11.55 3.83
CA ASP A 16 -13.29 -12.27 3.81
C ASP A 16 -14.11 -11.97 5.07
N PHE A 17 -15.33 -11.50 4.88
CA PHE A 17 -16.26 -11.18 5.96
C PHE A 17 -17.35 -12.25 6.16
N LEU A 18 -17.41 -13.28 5.33
CA LEU A 18 -18.42 -14.33 5.43
C LEU A 18 -18.31 -15.15 6.72
N TYR A 19 -17.09 -15.36 7.21
CA TYR A 19 -16.82 -16.08 8.47
C TYR A 19 -17.40 -15.39 9.71
N ALA A 20 -17.69 -14.10 9.64
CA ALA A 20 -18.26 -13.32 10.74
C ALA A 20 -19.80 -13.45 10.86
N GLY A 21 -20.41 -14.41 10.14
CA GLY A 21 -21.87 -14.61 10.13
C GLY A 21 -22.63 -13.55 9.34
N MET A 22 -21.94 -12.79 8.51
CA MET A 22 -22.57 -11.81 7.61
C MET A 22 -23.19 -12.52 6.41
N ASP A 23 -24.32 -12.01 5.92
CA ASP A 23 -24.82 -12.42 4.61
C ASP A 23 -23.87 -11.95 3.48
N MET A 24 -24.07 -12.53 2.28
CA MET A 24 -23.20 -12.25 1.14
C MET A 24 -23.23 -10.79 0.69
N GLU A 25 -24.38 -10.12 0.78
CA GLU A 25 -24.52 -8.72 0.39
C GLU A 25 -23.74 -7.81 1.34
N LEU A 26 -23.92 -7.98 2.65
CA LEU A 26 -23.20 -7.20 3.65
C LEU A 26 -21.69 -7.44 3.60
N ALA A 27 -21.27 -8.69 3.45
CA ALA A 27 -19.86 -9.05 3.31
C ALA A 27 -19.23 -8.42 2.06
N GLY A 28 -19.92 -8.45 0.92
CA GLY A 28 -19.51 -7.79 -0.31
C GLY A 28 -19.40 -6.27 -0.18
N ASN A 29 -20.37 -5.64 0.49
CA ASN A 29 -20.35 -4.20 0.75
C ASN A 29 -19.18 -3.78 1.63
N ARG A 30 -18.86 -4.55 2.67
CA ARG A 30 -17.69 -4.30 3.53
C ARG A 30 -16.39 -4.46 2.76
N LYS A 31 -16.27 -5.48 1.94
CA LYS A 31 -15.10 -5.73 1.09
C LYS A 31 -14.86 -4.57 0.12
N SER A 32 -15.92 -4.07 -0.50
CA SER A 32 -15.88 -2.90 -1.39
C SER A 32 -15.54 -1.61 -0.64
N ALA A 33 -16.04 -1.45 0.59
CA ALA A 33 -15.78 -0.28 1.42
C ALA A 33 -14.29 -0.10 1.75
N LEU A 34 -13.52 -1.18 1.87
CA LEU A 34 -12.08 -1.09 2.08
C LEU A 34 -11.37 -0.40 0.90
N TRP A 35 -11.76 -0.75 -0.32
CA TRP A 35 -11.22 -0.10 -1.53
C TRP A 35 -11.64 1.38 -1.62
N THR A 36 -12.88 1.69 -1.27
CA THR A 36 -13.37 3.08 -1.20
C THR A 36 -12.58 3.89 -0.17
N THR A 37 -12.28 3.30 0.98
CA THR A 37 -11.48 3.94 2.02
C THR A 37 -10.06 4.24 1.53
N LEU A 38 -9.43 3.30 0.84
CA LEU A 38 -8.12 3.50 0.23
C LEU A 38 -8.16 4.64 -0.81
N GLU A 39 -9.16 4.64 -1.69
CA GLU A 39 -9.33 5.72 -2.68
C GLU A 39 -9.52 7.08 -2.02
N ASN A 40 -10.26 7.17 -0.92
CA ASN A 40 -10.41 8.40 -0.16
C ASN A 40 -9.08 8.92 0.40
N VAL A 41 -8.17 8.03 0.80
CA VAL A 41 -6.80 8.42 1.22
C VAL A 41 -6.04 9.06 0.06
N PHE A 42 -6.11 8.48 -1.14
CA PHE A 42 -5.48 9.06 -2.33
C PHE A 42 -6.10 10.41 -2.72
N ALA A 43 -7.42 10.52 -2.67
CA ALA A 43 -8.12 11.78 -2.94
C ALA A 43 -7.73 12.88 -1.93
N MET A 44 -7.61 12.53 -0.65
CA MET A 44 -7.12 13.45 0.38
C MET A 44 -5.69 13.90 0.10
N ALA A 45 -4.80 12.99 -0.26
CA ALA A 45 -3.42 13.31 -0.62
C ALA A 45 -3.37 14.26 -1.82
N LYS A 46 -4.10 13.97 -2.88
CA LYS A 46 -4.19 14.82 -4.07
C LYS A 46 -4.64 16.23 -3.74
N ASN A 47 -5.69 16.36 -2.93
CA ASN A 47 -6.27 17.67 -2.55
C ASN A 47 -5.35 18.52 -1.66
N ASN A 48 -4.38 17.88 -0.99
CA ASN A 48 -3.46 18.53 -0.06
C ASN A 48 -2.00 18.55 -0.53
N ASN A 49 -1.74 18.23 -1.80
CA ASN A 49 -0.39 18.06 -2.35
C ASN A 49 0.46 17.13 -1.46
N GLY A 50 -0.13 16.02 -1.07
CA GLY A 50 0.39 15.09 -0.08
C GLY A 50 1.11 13.89 -0.67
N VAL A 51 1.85 13.23 0.20
CA VAL A 51 2.53 11.94 -0.03
C VAL A 51 1.86 10.89 0.85
N VAL A 52 1.65 9.70 0.32
CA VAL A 52 1.03 8.59 1.06
C VAL A 52 2.09 7.58 1.47
N PHE A 53 2.10 7.23 2.76
CA PHE A 53 2.90 6.13 3.31
C PHE A 53 1.98 5.00 3.74
N ILE A 54 2.18 3.80 3.20
CA ILE A 54 1.43 2.59 3.56
C ILE A 54 2.39 1.63 4.25
N SER A 55 2.22 1.46 5.55
CA SER A 55 3.17 0.74 6.42
C SER A 55 2.73 -0.69 6.71
N GLY A 56 2.46 -1.46 5.64
CA GLY A 56 2.18 -2.89 5.71
C GLY A 56 0.70 -3.25 5.79
N ASP A 57 0.43 -4.52 5.54
CA ASP A 57 -0.90 -5.14 5.55
C ASP A 57 -1.94 -4.38 4.70
N LEU A 58 -1.50 -3.94 3.50
CA LEU A 58 -2.40 -3.38 2.51
C LEU A 58 -3.44 -4.42 2.07
N PHE A 59 -3.01 -5.69 1.93
CA PHE A 59 -3.88 -6.83 1.66
C PHE A 59 -3.96 -7.77 2.86
N ASP A 60 -5.08 -8.49 2.98
CA ASP A 60 -5.30 -9.46 4.06
C ASP A 60 -4.50 -10.77 3.88
N HIS A 61 -3.96 -10.98 2.71
CA HIS A 61 -3.13 -12.11 2.28
C HIS A 61 -2.21 -11.66 1.16
N ARG A 62 -1.25 -12.50 0.75
CA ARG A 62 -0.47 -12.21 -0.46
C ARG A 62 -1.43 -12.05 -1.64
N PRO A 63 -1.48 -10.87 -2.27
CA PRO A 63 -2.51 -10.56 -3.27
C PRO A 63 -2.31 -11.39 -4.55
N LYS A 64 -3.42 -11.70 -5.19
CA LYS A 64 -3.44 -12.27 -6.53
C LYS A 64 -3.19 -11.19 -7.57
N ALA A 65 -2.80 -11.59 -8.77
CA ALA A 65 -2.47 -10.65 -9.85
C ALA A 65 -3.58 -9.62 -10.12
N TYR A 66 -4.85 -10.03 -10.14
CA TYR A 66 -5.97 -9.11 -10.39
C TYR A 66 -6.16 -8.07 -9.29
N GLU A 67 -5.82 -8.40 -8.03
CA GLU A 67 -5.87 -7.46 -6.91
C GLU A 67 -4.75 -6.42 -7.03
N LEU A 68 -3.55 -6.85 -7.42
CA LEU A 68 -2.43 -5.95 -7.71
C LEU A 68 -2.73 -5.03 -8.89
N TYR A 69 -3.30 -5.55 -9.98
CA TYR A 69 -3.72 -4.73 -11.12
C TYR A 69 -4.74 -3.66 -10.70
N ARG A 70 -5.71 -4.03 -9.88
CA ARG A 70 -6.68 -3.06 -9.34
C ARG A 70 -6.02 -1.97 -8.51
N PHE A 71 -5.03 -2.33 -7.70
CA PHE A 71 -4.26 -1.35 -6.93
C PHE A 71 -3.45 -0.42 -7.85
N VAL A 72 -2.76 -0.97 -8.85
CA VAL A 72 -2.00 -0.18 -9.83
C VAL A 72 -2.91 0.77 -10.58
N GLU A 73 -4.06 0.31 -11.08
CA GLU A 73 -5.07 1.18 -11.73
C GLU A 73 -5.54 2.32 -10.82
N LEU A 74 -5.75 2.03 -9.54
CA LEU A 74 -6.11 3.07 -8.57
C LEU A 74 -4.99 4.12 -8.47
N THR A 75 -3.74 3.70 -8.34
CA THR A 75 -2.61 4.62 -8.23
C THR A 75 -2.43 5.46 -9.50
N GLU A 76 -2.65 4.89 -10.67
CA GLU A 76 -2.57 5.59 -11.96
C GLU A 76 -3.63 6.69 -12.10
N ARG A 77 -4.82 6.50 -11.54
CA ARG A 77 -5.86 7.55 -11.47
C ARG A 77 -5.44 8.74 -10.59
N TYR A 78 -4.48 8.53 -9.69
CA TYR A 78 -3.93 9.53 -8.79
C TYR A 78 -2.43 9.74 -9.05
N ALA A 79 -2.05 9.89 -10.31
CA ALA A 79 -0.65 9.98 -10.74
C ALA A 79 0.14 11.16 -10.11
N ASP A 80 -0.56 12.16 -9.58
CA ASP A 80 0.05 13.29 -8.86
C ASP A 80 0.43 12.96 -7.41
N VAL A 81 0.07 11.76 -6.92
CA VAL A 81 0.29 11.33 -5.54
C VAL A 81 1.41 10.31 -5.50
N ASP A 82 2.53 10.67 -4.88
CA ASP A 82 3.60 9.71 -4.61
C ASP A 82 3.22 8.80 -3.43
N VAL A 83 3.47 7.51 -3.59
CA VAL A 83 3.13 6.47 -2.62
C VAL A 83 4.38 5.69 -2.25
N TYR A 84 4.66 5.59 -0.96
CA TYR A 84 5.72 4.75 -0.41
C TYR A 84 5.10 3.58 0.35
N LEU A 85 5.53 2.38 0.04
CA LEU A 85 4.86 1.15 0.44
C LEU A 85 5.85 0.11 0.96
N ILE A 86 5.52 -0.47 2.09
CA ILE A 86 6.13 -1.72 2.59
C ILE A 86 5.05 -2.79 2.72
N ASP A 87 5.45 -4.05 2.66
CA ASP A 87 4.58 -5.17 3.04
C ASP A 87 4.60 -5.42 4.55
N GLY A 88 3.55 -6.08 5.04
CA GLY A 88 3.43 -6.57 6.40
C GLY A 88 3.49 -8.10 6.47
N ASN A 89 3.09 -8.66 7.59
CA ASN A 89 3.09 -10.11 7.76
C ASN A 89 1.95 -10.81 6.99
N HIS A 90 0.83 -10.14 6.75
CA HIS A 90 -0.30 -10.71 5.99
C HIS A 90 -0.02 -10.73 4.49
N ASP A 91 0.55 -9.69 3.95
CA ASP A 91 0.78 -9.53 2.50
C ASP A 91 2.27 -9.66 2.11
N GLN A 92 3.02 -10.42 2.87
CA GLN A 92 4.44 -10.69 2.62
C GLN A 92 4.70 -11.10 1.15
N GLY A 93 5.66 -10.43 0.53
CA GLY A 93 6.03 -10.61 -0.87
C GLY A 93 5.27 -9.72 -1.84
N MET A 94 4.27 -8.96 -1.39
CA MET A 94 3.51 -8.02 -2.22
C MET A 94 4.41 -6.96 -2.85
N CYS A 95 5.32 -6.37 -2.08
CA CYS A 95 6.24 -5.35 -2.61
C CYS A 95 7.17 -5.89 -3.68
N HIS A 96 7.60 -7.15 -3.55
CA HIS A 96 8.37 -7.82 -4.61
C HIS A 96 7.54 -7.98 -5.87
N ASP A 97 6.33 -8.51 -5.76
CA ASP A 97 5.42 -8.70 -6.90
C ASP A 97 5.09 -7.36 -7.58
N LEU A 98 4.84 -6.30 -6.81
CA LEU A 98 4.63 -4.95 -7.34
C LEU A 98 5.87 -4.41 -8.05
N SER A 99 7.08 -4.65 -7.52
CA SER A 99 8.32 -4.17 -8.14
C SER A 99 8.53 -4.70 -9.55
N GLU A 100 7.99 -5.88 -9.86
CA GLU A 100 8.02 -6.48 -11.19
C GLU A 100 6.95 -5.91 -12.14
N MET A 101 5.88 -5.36 -11.60
CA MET A 101 4.75 -4.80 -12.37
C MET A 101 4.88 -3.31 -12.64
N LEU A 102 5.52 -2.56 -11.75
CA LEU A 102 5.64 -1.11 -11.84
C LEU A 102 6.71 -0.72 -12.86
N SER A 103 6.44 0.33 -13.65
CA SER A 103 7.42 0.92 -14.56
C SER A 103 8.41 1.82 -13.80
N ASP A 104 9.54 2.14 -14.43
CA ASP A 104 10.54 3.06 -13.88
C ASP A 104 10.00 4.50 -13.69
N GLU A 105 8.93 4.85 -14.41
CA GLU A 105 8.24 6.15 -14.31
C GLU A 105 7.13 6.16 -13.26
N SER A 106 6.94 5.03 -12.55
CA SER A 106 5.90 4.93 -11.52
C SER A 106 6.16 5.90 -10.36
N HIS A 107 5.07 6.45 -9.83
CA HIS A 107 5.04 7.26 -8.60
C HIS A 107 4.77 6.39 -7.36
N VAL A 108 4.75 5.07 -7.51
CA VAL A 108 4.64 4.08 -6.42
C VAL A 108 6.02 3.52 -6.15
N TYR A 109 6.49 3.74 -4.94
CA TYR A 109 7.82 3.33 -4.49
C TYR A 109 7.70 2.22 -3.46
N VAL A 110 8.30 1.07 -3.74
CA VAL A 110 8.21 -0.12 -2.89
C VAL A 110 9.57 -0.49 -2.32
N PHE A 111 9.58 -0.87 -1.05
CA PHE A 111 10.76 -1.44 -0.39
C PHE A 111 10.60 -2.97 -0.38
N HIS A 112 11.28 -3.64 -1.29
CA HIS A 112 11.10 -5.07 -1.56
C HIS A 112 12.33 -5.93 -1.25
N LYS A 113 13.39 -5.32 -0.73
CA LYS A 113 14.63 -6.02 -0.36
C LYS A 113 14.80 -6.04 1.15
N PRO A 114 15.36 -7.13 1.72
CA PRO A 114 15.71 -7.19 3.14
C PRO A 114 16.69 -6.07 3.54
N GLY A 115 16.60 -5.66 4.80
CA GLY A 115 17.42 -4.57 5.32
C GLY A 115 16.82 -3.19 5.08
N ILE A 116 17.43 -2.19 5.68
CA ILE A 116 16.96 -0.80 5.57
C ILE A 116 17.52 -0.19 4.29
N HIS A 117 16.64 0.28 3.44
CA HIS A 117 16.96 0.99 2.21
C HIS A 117 16.36 2.38 2.24
N PHE A 118 16.80 3.26 1.34
CA PHE A 118 16.21 4.58 1.21
C PHE A 118 15.93 4.93 -0.25
N ILE A 119 14.95 5.81 -0.43
CA ILE A 119 14.57 6.42 -1.71
C ILE A 119 14.66 7.93 -1.53
N GLU A 120 15.32 8.61 -2.47
CA GLU A 120 15.42 10.08 -2.45
C GLU A 120 14.28 10.69 -3.28
N ASP A 121 13.48 11.52 -2.63
CA ASP A 121 12.53 12.42 -3.29
C ASP A 121 13.20 13.79 -3.46
N LYS A 122 13.80 13.99 -4.62
CA LYS A 122 14.50 15.24 -4.93
C LYS A 122 13.56 16.44 -5.04
N ASN A 123 12.31 16.21 -5.43
CA ASN A 123 11.34 17.29 -5.59
C ASN A 123 10.94 17.90 -4.25
N ARG A 124 10.89 17.07 -3.21
CA ARG A 124 10.53 17.50 -1.84
C ARG A 124 11.73 17.61 -0.90
N ASN A 125 12.94 17.30 -1.40
CA ASN A 125 14.15 17.24 -0.60
C ASN A 125 14.00 16.29 0.61
N LEU A 126 13.45 15.11 0.36
CA LEU A 126 13.20 14.08 1.37
C LEU A 126 14.04 12.83 1.09
N ARG A 127 14.36 12.12 2.15
CA ARG A 127 14.91 10.77 2.08
C ARG A 127 14.01 9.86 2.90
N VAL A 128 13.37 8.91 2.22
CA VAL A 128 12.42 7.96 2.83
C VAL A 128 13.15 6.65 3.06
N TYR A 129 13.19 6.20 4.30
CA TYR A 129 13.79 4.92 4.70
C TYR A 129 12.70 3.88 4.91
N GLY A 130 12.93 2.66 4.45
CA GLY A 130 12.00 1.55 4.61
C GLY A 130 12.68 0.20 4.51
N THR A 131 11.96 -0.82 4.92
CA THR A 131 12.35 -2.23 4.83
C THR A 131 11.14 -3.08 4.50
N CYS A 132 11.32 -4.16 3.74
CA CYS A 132 10.26 -5.15 3.59
C CYS A 132 10.10 -5.97 4.87
N TYR A 133 8.92 -6.61 5.03
CA TYR A 133 8.71 -7.54 6.13
C TYR A 133 9.68 -8.74 6.03
N ASP A 134 10.35 -9.02 7.13
CA ASP A 134 11.26 -10.16 7.26
C ASP A 134 10.84 -11.00 8.46
N PRO A 135 10.29 -12.21 8.26
CA PRO A 135 9.85 -13.08 9.34
C PRO A 135 11.00 -13.50 10.29
N MET A 136 12.24 -13.44 9.83
CA MET A 136 13.40 -13.75 10.67
C MET A 136 13.66 -12.68 11.73
N MET A 137 13.24 -11.43 11.50
CA MET A 137 13.36 -10.36 12.50
C MET A 137 12.37 -10.51 13.66
N ASP A 138 11.28 -11.27 13.49
CA ASP A 138 10.29 -11.53 14.54
C ASP A 138 10.70 -12.64 15.49
N LEU A 139 11.70 -13.45 15.14
CA LEU A 139 12.19 -14.57 15.97
C LEU A 139 13.15 -14.13 17.09
N ASP A 140 13.66 -12.91 17.03
CA ASP A 140 14.61 -12.35 17.99
C ASP A 140 13.94 -11.47 19.08
N ARG A 141 12.61 -11.56 19.24
CA ARG A 141 11.85 -10.81 20.25
C ARG A 141 11.42 -11.65 21.41
#